data_45f942e14b3709d17ba0c472b1306330
#
_entry.id   45f942e14b3709d17ba0c472b1306330
#
_cell.length_a   1.000
_cell.length_b   1.000
_cell.length_c   1.000
_cell.angle_alpha   90.00
_cell.angle_beta   90.00
_cell.angle_gamma   90.00
#
_symmetry.space_group_name_H-M   'P 1'
#
loop_
_entity.id
_entity.type
_entity.pdbx_description
1 polymer ?
#
loop_
_entity_poly.entity_id
_entity_poly.type
_entity_poly.pdbx_seq_one_letter_code
_entity_poly.pdbx_strand_id
1 'polypeptide(L)'
;MIGDHLRMMLMTDIHTKRDMTMETFNDVINSGQLVLVDFFATWCQPCKMMHPILEQVKEVLGERIRIIKVDVDKYGATASLYGIQSVPTLMLFRQGEVLWRTSGVVQKAGLLAKIETFLK
;
A
#
# COMPACT_ATOMS: atom_id res chain seq x y z
N MET A 1 -11.85 19.79 0.65
CA MET A 1 -12.43 19.94 -0.69
C MET A 1 -12.73 18.58 -1.30
N ILE A 2 -13.79 18.52 -2.08
CA ILE A 2 -14.24 17.26 -2.65
C ILE A 2 -13.15 16.61 -3.52
N GLY A 3 -12.48 17.41 -4.34
CA GLY A 3 -11.44 16.91 -5.21
C GLY A 3 -10.30 16.28 -4.42
N ASP A 4 -9.86 16.94 -3.36
CA ASP A 4 -8.78 16.43 -2.52
C ASP A 4 -9.21 15.16 -1.80
N HIS A 5 -10.46 15.12 -1.34
CA HIS A 5 -10.99 13.95 -0.67
C HIS A 5 -11.00 12.73 -1.60
N LEU A 6 -11.48 12.93 -2.83
CA LEU A 6 -11.50 11.84 -3.82
C LEU A 6 -10.10 11.35 -4.13
N ARG A 7 -9.14 12.26 -4.27
CA ARG A 7 -7.75 11.92 -4.58
C ARG A 7 -7.12 11.12 -3.46
N MET A 8 -7.51 11.39 -2.21
CA MET A 8 -7.02 10.62 -1.06
C MET A 8 -7.42 9.16 -1.14
N MET A 9 -8.49 8.84 -1.86
CA MET A 9 -8.92 7.45 -2.06
C MET A 9 -8.19 6.77 -3.22
N LEU A 10 -7.39 7.51 -3.98
CA LEU A 10 -6.72 7.02 -5.18
C LEU A 10 -5.30 6.57 -4.91
N MET A 11 -4.54 7.40 -4.21
CA MET A 11 -3.19 7.06 -3.73
C MET A 11 -3.01 7.77 -2.40
N THR A 12 -2.99 7.03 -1.31
CA THR A 12 -3.10 7.59 0.04
C THR A 12 -2.16 6.90 1.01
N ASP A 13 -1.49 7.71 1.83
CA ASP A 13 -0.76 7.23 3.00
C ASP A 13 -1.79 7.05 4.11
N ILE A 14 -2.00 5.83 4.58
CA ILE A 14 -3.05 5.56 5.55
C ILE A 14 -2.78 6.18 6.93
N HIS A 15 -1.52 6.50 7.22
CA HIS A 15 -1.17 7.14 8.49
C HIS A 15 -1.57 8.62 8.49
N THR A 16 -1.23 9.34 7.41
CA THR A 16 -1.49 10.78 7.30
C THR A 16 -2.76 11.12 6.54
N LYS A 17 -3.32 10.16 5.82
CA LYS A 17 -4.46 10.38 4.93
C LYS A 17 -4.16 11.40 3.83
N ARG A 18 -2.91 11.50 3.42
CA ARG A 18 -2.48 12.46 2.40
C ARG A 18 -2.55 11.86 1.01
N ASP A 19 -3.01 12.68 0.08
CA ASP A 19 -3.00 12.36 -1.33
C ASP A 19 -1.55 12.41 -1.84
N MET A 20 -1.21 11.50 -2.74
CA MET A 20 0.16 11.37 -3.24
C MET A 20 0.19 11.35 -4.76
N THR A 21 1.27 11.89 -5.32
CA THR A 21 1.54 11.86 -6.75
C THR A 21 2.50 10.71 -7.08
N MET A 22 2.77 10.48 -8.37
CA MET A 22 3.73 9.48 -8.82
C MET A 22 5.13 9.77 -8.25
N GLU A 23 5.57 11.04 -8.26
CA GLU A 23 6.86 11.43 -7.69
C GLU A 23 6.90 11.10 -6.21
N THR A 24 5.81 11.43 -5.51
CA THR A 24 5.72 11.15 -4.08
C THR A 24 5.80 9.65 -3.81
N PHE A 25 5.19 8.83 -4.68
CA PHE A 25 5.29 7.38 -4.57
C PHE A 25 6.76 6.94 -4.61
N ASN A 26 7.52 7.42 -5.61
CA ASN A 26 8.93 7.08 -5.74
C ASN A 26 9.73 7.55 -4.52
N ASP A 27 9.46 8.73 -4.03
CA ASP A 27 10.12 9.27 -2.84
C ASP A 27 9.86 8.39 -1.63
N VAL A 28 8.61 7.93 -1.47
CA VAL A 28 8.24 7.10 -0.32
C VAL A 28 8.95 5.76 -0.35
N ILE A 29 8.91 5.06 -1.49
CA ILE A 29 9.53 3.72 -1.57
C ILE A 29 11.05 3.78 -1.48
N ASN A 30 11.64 4.96 -1.71
CA ASN A 30 13.08 5.18 -1.61
C ASN A 30 13.49 5.89 -0.32
N SER A 31 12.57 6.06 0.63
CA SER A 31 12.80 6.83 1.85
C SER A 31 13.66 6.13 2.89
N GLY A 32 13.96 4.86 2.70
CA GLY A 32 14.69 4.07 3.69
C GLY A 32 13.79 3.35 4.66
N GLN A 33 12.53 3.76 4.74
CA GLN A 33 11.54 3.06 5.56
C GLN A 33 11.09 1.79 4.88
N LEU A 34 10.56 0.87 5.66
CA LEU A 34 9.84 -0.28 5.12
C LEU A 34 8.45 0.21 4.71
N VAL A 35 8.08 0.00 3.46
CA VAL A 35 6.83 0.52 2.90
C VAL A 35 5.99 -0.61 2.35
N LEU A 36 4.76 -0.71 2.83
CA LEU A 36 3.78 -1.66 2.30
C LEU A 36 2.83 -0.90 1.40
N VAL A 37 2.72 -1.33 0.15
CA VAL A 37 1.84 -0.71 -0.83
C VAL A 37 0.67 -1.66 -1.11
N ASP A 38 -0.55 -1.13 -0.98
CA ASP A 38 -1.78 -1.85 -1.30
C ASP A 38 -2.32 -1.31 -2.62
N PHE A 39 -2.15 -2.08 -3.69
CA PHE A 39 -2.72 -1.75 -4.99
C PHE A 39 -4.17 -2.24 -4.99
N PHE A 40 -5.10 -1.31 -5.15
CA PHE A 40 -6.52 -1.59 -5.03
C PHE A 40 -7.32 -0.93 -6.15
N ALA A 41 -8.61 -1.28 -6.22
CA ALA A 41 -9.56 -0.59 -7.07
C ALA A 41 -10.83 -0.33 -6.26
N THR A 42 -11.51 0.77 -6.57
CA THR A 42 -12.70 1.16 -5.80
C THR A 42 -13.86 0.18 -5.94
N TRP A 43 -13.91 -0.54 -7.06
CA TRP A 43 -14.97 -1.53 -7.32
C TRP A 43 -14.68 -2.90 -6.74
N CYS A 44 -13.53 -3.09 -6.15
CA CYS A 44 -13.03 -4.40 -5.73
C CYS A 44 -13.48 -4.72 -4.30
N GLN A 45 -14.35 -5.72 -4.13
CA GLN A 45 -14.83 -6.13 -2.79
C GLN A 45 -13.71 -6.69 -1.90
N PRO A 46 -12.85 -7.61 -2.41
CA PRO A 46 -11.74 -8.09 -1.58
C PRO A 46 -10.80 -6.98 -1.11
N CYS A 47 -10.63 -5.93 -1.92
CA CYS A 47 -9.82 -4.78 -1.54
C CYS A 47 -10.39 -4.09 -0.30
N LYS A 48 -11.71 -4.03 -0.19
CA LYS A 48 -12.37 -3.42 0.97
C LYS A 48 -12.11 -4.21 2.24
N MET A 49 -11.91 -5.52 2.11
CA MET A 49 -11.58 -6.37 3.25
C MET A 49 -10.16 -6.14 3.75
N MET A 50 -9.25 -5.73 2.84
CA MET A 50 -7.87 -5.45 3.22
C MET A 50 -7.73 -4.18 4.06
N HIS A 51 -8.62 -3.20 3.86
CA HIS A 51 -8.48 -1.92 4.55
C HIS A 51 -8.41 -2.05 6.08
N PRO A 52 -9.36 -2.71 6.76
CA PRO A 52 -9.28 -2.86 8.21
C PRO A 52 -8.08 -3.71 8.65
N ILE A 53 -7.66 -4.67 7.83
CA ILE A 53 -6.48 -5.48 8.14
C ILE A 53 -5.23 -4.58 8.15
N LEU A 54 -5.10 -3.71 7.16
CA LEU A 54 -3.97 -2.77 7.09
C LEU A 54 -3.97 -1.79 8.25
N GLU A 55 -5.15 -1.31 8.66
CA GLU A 55 -5.28 -0.44 9.82
C GLU A 55 -4.76 -1.14 11.09
N GLN A 56 -5.13 -2.40 11.27
CA GLN A 56 -4.70 -3.18 12.43
C GLN A 56 -3.19 -3.44 12.41
N VAL A 57 -2.65 -3.72 11.22
CA VAL A 57 -1.20 -3.91 11.07
C VAL A 57 -0.46 -2.63 11.42
N LYS A 58 -0.98 -1.48 10.98
CA LYS A 58 -0.37 -0.19 11.32
C LYS A 58 -0.41 0.08 12.83
N GLU A 59 -1.51 -0.29 13.49
CA GLU A 59 -1.61 -0.16 14.94
C GLU A 59 -0.52 -0.95 15.66
N VAL A 60 -0.28 -2.18 15.22
CA VAL A 60 0.71 -3.06 15.85
C VAL A 60 2.14 -2.56 15.60
N LEU A 61 2.45 -2.21 14.36
CA LEU A 61 3.82 -1.89 13.95
C LEU A 61 4.20 -0.42 14.12
N GLY A 62 3.20 0.48 14.14
CA GLY A 62 3.45 1.91 14.34
C GLY A 62 4.41 2.48 13.31
N GLU A 63 5.42 3.18 13.80
CA GLU A 63 6.40 3.88 12.96
C GLU A 63 7.36 2.94 12.24
N ARG A 64 7.34 1.66 12.56
CA ARG A 64 8.24 0.69 11.92
C ARG A 64 7.83 0.37 10.50
N ILE A 65 6.65 0.78 10.08
CA ILE A 65 6.18 0.58 8.71
C ILE A 65 5.41 1.80 8.23
N ARG A 66 5.50 2.06 6.95
CA ARG A 66 4.64 3.04 6.29
C ARG A 66 3.73 2.28 5.34
N ILE A 67 2.45 2.57 5.36
CA ILE A 67 1.47 1.87 4.50
C ILE A 67 0.78 2.89 3.61
N ILE A 68 0.83 2.65 2.30
CA ILE A 68 0.15 3.51 1.33
C ILE A 68 -0.77 2.66 0.46
N LYS A 69 -1.81 3.30 -0.07
CA LYS A 69 -2.78 2.66 -0.97
C LYS A 69 -2.73 3.35 -2.32
N VAL A 70 -2.70 2.56 -3.38
CA VAL A 70 -2.62 3.07 -4.76
C VAL A 70 -3.78 2.52 -5.58
N ASP A 71 -4.64 3.40 -6.08
CA ASP A 71 -5.75 3.04 -6.95
C ASP A 71 -5.21 2.74 -8.35
N VAL A 72 -5.34 1.49 -8.81
CA VAL A 72 -4.77 1.07 -10.08
C VAL A 72 -5.46 1.70 -11.28
N ASP A 73 -6.70 2.13 -11.13
CA ASP A 73 -7.43 2.76 -12.24
C ASP A 73 -6.98 4.20 -12.46
N LYS A 74 -6.59 4.88 -11.37
CA LYS A 74 -6.13 6.26 -11.45
C LYS A 74 -4.63 6.36 -11.69
N TYR A 75 -3.88 5.42 -11.18
CA TYR A 75 -2.42 5.40 -11.32
C TYR A 75 -1.99 4.21 -12.15
N GLY A 76 -2.59 4.10 -13.34
CA GLY A 76 -2.36 2.99 -14.25
C GLY A 76 -0.90 2.81 -14.64
N ALA A 77 -0.17 3.92 -14.80
CA ALA A 77 1.25 3.84 -15.16
C ALA A 77 2.05 3.17 -14.05
N THR A 78 1.79 3.50 -12.78
CA THR A 78 2.45 2.87 -11.65
C THR A 78 2.09 1.39 -11.57
N ALA A 79 0.81 1.07 -11.70
CA ALA A 79 0.34 -0.32 -11.68
C ALA A 79 0.99 -1.14 -12.80
N SER A 80 1.07 -0.56 -13.99
CA SER A 80 1.67 -1.22 -15.14
C SER A 80 3.16 -1.46 -14.93
N LEU A 81 3.85 -0.48 -14.38
CA LEU A 81 5.28 -0.58 -14.09
C LEU A 81 5.59 -1.79 -13.20
N TYR A 82 4.74 -2.07 -12.23
CA TYR A 82 4.94 -3.18 -11.31
C TYR A 82 4.17 -4.43 -11.70
N GLY A 83 3.59 -4.44 -12.90
CA GLY A 83 2.90 -5.62 -13.42
C GLY A 83 1.71 -6.07 -12.60
N ILE A 84 0.92 -5.11 -12.11
CA ILE A 84 -0.27 -5.41 -11.31
C ILE A 84 -1.37 -5.93 -12.23
N GLN A 85 -1.73 -7.20 -12.10
CA GLN A 85 -2.74 -7.85 -12.93
C GLN A 85 -4.03 -8.15 -12.18
N SER A 86 -4.00 -8.09 -10.87
CA SER A 86 -5.16 -8.35 -10.04
C SER A 86 -5.12 -7.49 -8.79
N VAL A 87 -6.27 -7.28 -8.17
CA VAL A 87 -6.38 -6.49 -6.94
C VAL A 87 -7.15 -7.29 -5.90
N PRO A 88 -6.80 -7.16 -4.63
CA PRO A 88 -5.68 -6.38 -4.10
C PRO A 88 -4.34 -7.09 -4.36
N THR A 89 -3.29 -6.30 -4.56
CA THR A 89 -1.93 -6.81 -4.58
C THR A 89 -1.13 -5.99 -3.59
N LEU A 90 -0.45 -6.68 -2.68
CA LEU A 90 0.41 -6.04 -1.69
C LEU A 90 1.86 -6.19 -2.12
N MET A 91 2.62 -5.11 -2.00
CA MET A 91 4.05 -5.13 -2.27
C MET A 91 4.79 -4.45 -1.13
N LEU A 92 5.87 -5.06 -0.69
CA LEU A 92 6.69 -4.53 0.38
C LEU A 92 8.00 -4.01 -0.22
N PHE A 93 8.33 -2.76 0.07
CA PHE A 93 9.51 -2.07 -0.48
C PHE A 93 10.45 -1.61 0.61
N ARG A 94 11.75 -1.58 0.28
CA ARG A 94 12.76 -0.84 1.02
C ARG A 94 13.79 -0.34 0.01
N GLN A 95 14.10 0.96 0.08
CA GLN A 95 15.06 1.61 -0.83
C GLN A 95 14.72 1.33 -2.30
N GLY A 96 13.44 1.39 -2.64
CA GLY A 96 12.95 1.18 -3.99
C GLY A 96 12.94 -0.27 -4.45
N GLU A 97 13.42 -1.19 -3.63
CA GLU A 97 13.51 -2.60 -3.99
C GLU A 97 12.29 -3.36 -3.47
N VAL A 98 11.74 -4.23 -4.32
CA VAL A 98 10.62 -5.09 -3.95
C VAL A 98 11.14 -6.25 -3.12
N LEU A 99 10.74 -6.31 -1.85
CA LEU A 99 11.16 -7.37 -0.94
C LEU A 99 10.20 -8.55 -0.97
N TRP A 100 8.92 -8.28 -1.21
CA TRP A 100 7.88 -9.30 -1.17
C TRP A 100 6.65 -8.79 -1.90
N ARG A 101 5.89 -9.73 -2.43
CA ARG A 101 4.68 -9.41 -3.19
C ARG A 101 3.68 -10.55 -3.05
N THR A 102 2.40 -10.22 -2.96
CA THR A 102 1.34 -11.22 -2.94
C THR A 102 0.04 -10.61 -3.49
N SER A 103 -0.83 -11.45 -4.03
CA SER A 103 -2.14 -11.03 -4.52
C SER A 103 -3.24 -11.71 -3.71
N GLY A 104 -4.36 -11.02 -3.56
CA GLY A 104 -5.49 -11.50 -2.79
C GLY A 104 -5.44 -11.04 -1.34
N VAL A 105 -6.48 -11.38 -0.59
CA VAL A 105 -6.60 -10.98 0.82
C VAL A 105 -5.62 -11.78 1.67
N VAL A 106 -4.90 -11.07 2.53
CA VAL A 106 -3.97 -11.69 3.50
C VAL A 106 -4.48 -11.36 4.88
N GLN A 107 -4.58 -12.37 5.74
CA GLN A 107 -5.05 -12.17 7.10
C GLN A 107 -3.99 -11.47 7.94
N LYS A 108 -4.45 -10.78 8.99
CA LYS A 108 -3.58 -9.95 9.84
C LYS A 108 -2.35 -10.72 10.34
N ALA A 109 -2.56 -11.91 10.90
CA ALA A 109 -1.46 -12.67 11.51
C ALA A 109 -0.39 -13.04 10.48
N GLY A 110 -0.81 -13.50 9.31
CA GLY A 110 0.13 -13.86 8.24
C GLY A 110 0.88 -12.65 7.71
N LEU A 111 0.18 -11.53 7.57
CA LEU A 111 0.79 -10.30 7.07
C LEU A 111 1.82 -9.77 8.07
N LEU A 112 1.46 -9.74 9.36
CA LEU A 112 2.40 -9.31 10.42
C LEU A 112 3.64 -10.20 10.43
N ALA A 113 3.45 -11.51 10.38
CA ALA A 113 4.57 -12.44 10.39
C ALA A 113 5.52 -12.19 9.22
N LYS A 114 4.97 -11.98 8.03
CA LYS A 114 5.79 -11.71 6.84
C LYS A 114 6.56 -10.40 6.99
N ILE A 115 5.89 -9.33 7.40
CA ILE A 115 6.53 -8.03 7.55
C ILE A 115 7.65 -8.09 8.59
N GLU A 116 7.40 -8.78 9.69
CA GLU A 116 8.38 -8.87 10.77
C GLU A 116 9.68 -9.55 10.35
N THR A 117 9.65 -10.41 9.32
CA THR A 117 10.89 -11.01 8.81
C THR A 117 11.82 -9.97 8.21
N PHE A 118 11.30 -8.81 7.81
CA PHE A 118 12.11 -7.74 7.21
C PHE A 118 12.43 -6.61 8.20
N LEU A 119 11.97 -6.71 9.44
CA LEU A 119 12.23 -5.69 10.46
C LEU A 119 13.44 -5.99 11.32
N LYS A 120 14.04 -7.14 11.13
CA LYS A 120 15.21 -7.57 11.91
C LYS A 120 16.50 -6.92 11.44
#